data_93ccfec2787faf9ec4047f5f940275d9
#
_entry.id   93ccfec2787faf9ec4047f5f940275d9
#
_cell.length_a   1.000
_cell.length_b   1.000
_cell.length_c   1.000
_cell.angle_alpha   90.00
_cell.angle_beta   90.00
_cell.angle_gamma   90.00
#
_symmetry.space_group_name_H-M   'P 1'
#
loop_
_entity.id
_entity.type
_entity.pdbx_description
1 polymer ?
#
loop_
_entity_poly.entity_id
_entity_poly.type
_entity_poly.pdbx_seq_one_letter_code
_entity_poly.pdbx_strand_id
1 'polypeptide(L)'
;MEGAAIENLHPKVKKLIKNLGWDLTPIQEEAVIDLCSGENRLLVAPTGSGKTEAAILPVISRAINESWEGLSILYITPLRALNRDIDRRLSTMLEPLGLTVGLRHGDTTQKERTKQSKNPPNLLVTTPETTQIMMLGSKLRKHLSNIKVIILDEIHDLAGSERGSQLMVGLERIEDINPNKIQRIGLSATVGNPEEVASYMSKSALPIMGPSPRFTDVLVHKEMPTPEDNILSVKWSVSPNSIAAFRRLANSLIEDYPSLVFVNSRSAAETVSQRLISMVPEINVGVHHGSLASETRKEMEDKLRNGEMHGIICTSSLELGIDIGSIKKVHQLQSPRAVDRLSLIHI
;
A
#
# COMPACT_ATOMS: atom_id res chain seq x y z
N MET A 1 -23.16 -18.36 -8.22
CA MET A 1 -23.45 -17.20 -7.36
C MET A 1 -22.75 -15.92 -7.87
N GLU A 2 -22.16 -16.03 -9.07
CA GLU A 2 -21.57 -14.88 -9.77
C GLU A 2 -22.67 -13.88 -10.13
N GLY A 3 -22.51 -12.63 -9.76
CA GLY A 3 -23.42 -11.53 -10.09
C GLY A 3 -24.43 -11.09 -9.00
N ALA A 4 -24.64 -11.86 -7.94
CA ALA A 4 -25.59 -11.47 -6.88
C ALA A 4 -25.09 -10.29 -6.03
N ALA A 5 -23.79 -10.16 -5.81
CA ALA A 5 -23.21 -9.08 -5.02
C ALA A 5 -23.36 -7.73 -5.71
N ILE A 6 -23.15 -7.66 -7.02
CA ILE A 6 -23.25 -6.41 -7.80
C ILE A 6 -24.67 -5.80 -7.70
N GLU A 7 -25.69 -6.62 -7.49
CA GLU A 7 -27.08 -6.16 -7.36
C GLU A 7 -27.30 -5.26 -6.12
N ASN A 8 -26.48 -5.38 -5.10
CA ASN A 8 -26.52 -4.52 -3.90
C ASN A 8 -25.91 -3.12 -4.13
N LEU A 9 -25.22 -2.92 -5.24
CA LEU A 9 -24.63 -1.63 -5.56
C LEU A 9 -25.63 -0.67 -6.22
N HIS A 10 -25.43 0.63 -5.99
CA HIS A 10 -26.22 1.67 -6.64
C HIS A 10 -26.09 1.59 -8.19
N PRO A 11 -27.16 1.86 -8.98
CA PRO A 11 -27.11 1.76 -10.46
C PRO A 11 -25.99 2.55 -11.14
N LYS A 12 -25.62 3.73 -10.62
CA LYS A 12 -24.49 4.52 -11.13
C LYS A 12 -23.16 3.80 -10.95
N VAL A 13 -22.96 3.08 -9.81
CA VAL A 13 -21.74 2.31 -9.52
C VAL A 13 -21.68 1.07 -10.41
N LYS A 14 -22.81 0.37 -10.61
CA LYS A 14 -22.89 -0.76 -11.58
C LYS A 14 -22.50 -0.29 -12.99
N LYS A 15 -23.00 0.88 -13.43
CA LYS A 15 -22.64 1.46 -14.72
C LYS A 15 -21.16 1.81 -14.80
N LEU A 16 -20.55 2.32 -13.72
CA LEU A 16 -19.12 2.60 -13.66
C LEU A 16 -18.30 1.32 -13.86
N ILE A 17 -18.59 0.25 -13.12
CA ILE A 17 -17.93 -1.06 -13.22
C ILE A 17 -18.02 -1.57 -14.66
N LYS A 18 -19.22 -1.55 -15.27
CA LYS A 18 -19.43 -1.96 -16.65
C LYS A 18 -18.63 -1.13 -17.64
N ASN A 19 -18.58 0.20 -17.47
CA ASN A 19 -17.84 1.10 -18.38
C ASN A 19 -16.31 0.88 -18.29
N LEU A 20 -15.81 0.46 -17.12
CA LEU A 20 -14.41 0.13 -16.94
C LEU A 20 -14.07 -1.29 -17.43
N GLY A 21 -15.06 -2.08 -17.80
CA GLY A 21 -14.86 -3.47 -18.24
C GLY A 21 -14.37 -4.37 -17.12
N TRP A 22 -14.75 -4.06 -15.86
CA TRP A 22 -14.31 -4.83 -14.71
C TRP A 22 -15.30 -5.95 -14.35
N ASP A 23 -14.75 -7.10 -14.01
CA ASP A 23 -15.43 -8.14 -13.27
C ASP A 23 -15.02 -8.05 -11.81
N LEU A 24 -15.97 -8.25 -10.88
CA LEU A 24 -15.66 -8.23 -9.46
C LEU A 24 -14.77 -9.42 -9.11
N THR A 25 -13.72 -9.14 -8.36
CA THR A 25 -12.86 -10.20 -7.79
C THR A 25 -13.58 -10.87 -6.61
N PRO A 26 -13.20 -12.11 -6.22
CA PRO A 26 -13.87 -12.80 -5.11
C PRO A 26 -13.96 -11.99 -3.81
N ILE A 27 -12.88 -11.26 -3.45
CA ILE A 27 -12.92 -10.41 -2.25
C ILE A 27 -13.85 -9.21 -2.41
N GLN A 28 -14.03 -8.69 -3.62
CA GLN A 28 -14.97 -7.60 -3.90
C GLN A 28 -16.41 -8.10 -3.79
N GLU A 29 -16.72 -9.27 -4.31
CA GLU A 29 -18.04 -9.88 -4.20
C GLU A 29 -18.45 -10.13 -2.75
N GLU A 30 -17.54 -10.69 -1.95
CA GLU A 30 -17.78 -10.98 -0.54
C GLU A 30 -17.93 -9.69 0.29
N ALA A 31 -17.11 -8.66 0.03
CA ALA A 31 -17.13 -7.41 0.74
C ALA A 31 -18.40 -6.57 0.49
N VAL A 32 -18.99 -6.63 -0.72
CA VAL A 32 -20.10 -5.75 -1.12
C VAL A 32 -21.27 -5.85 -0.15
N ILE A 33 -21.70 -7.05 0.23
CA ILE A 33 -22.90 -7.27 1.05
C ILE A 33 -22.72 -6.63 2.42
N ASP A 34 -21.64 -6.99 3.11
CA ASP A 34 -21.36 -6.54 4.47
C ASP A 34 -21.07 -5.05 4.55
N LEU A 35 -20.29 -4.53 3.59
CA LEU A 35 -19.94 -3.11 3.60
C LEU A 35 -21.10 -2.21 3.18
N CYS A 36 -21.99 -2.67 2.30
CA CYS A 36 -23.24 -1.96 2.00
C CYS A 36 -24.19 -1.93 3.21
N SER A 37 -24.16 -2.94 4.08
CA SER A 37 -24.94 -2.98 5.32
C SER A 37 -24.34 -2.14 6.46
N GLY A 38 -23.15 -1.56 6.26
CA GLY A 38 -22.49 -0.72 7.28
C GLY A 38 -21.69 -1.50 8.32
N GLU A 39 -21.40 -2.77 8.07
CA GLU A 39 -20.62 -3.61 8.95
C GLU A 39 -19.14 -3.24 8.95
N ASN A 40 -18.49 -3.37 10.10
CA ASN A 40 -17.04 -3.22 10.21
C ASN A 40 -16.34 -4.48 9.68
N ARG A 41 -15.43 -4.34 8.74
CA ARG A 41 -14.70 -5.48 8.15
C ARG A 41 -13.23 -5.17 7.95
N LEU A 42 -12.40 -6.20 8.10
CA LEU A 42 -11.01 -6.21 7.70
C LEU A 42 -10.86 -7.03 6.41
N LEU A 43 -10.51 -6.39 5.31
CA LEU A 43 -10.26 -7.07 4.04
C LEU A 43 -8.80 -7.52 3.99
N VAL A 44 -8.57 -8.83 3.98
CA VAL A 44 -7.23 -9.43 3.98
C VAL A 44 -7.00 -10.14 2.66
N ALA A 45 -6.10 -9.63 1.85
CA ALA A 45 -5.72 -10.26 0.58
C ALA A 45 -4.37 -9.73 0.08
N PRO A 46 -3.68 -10.43 -0.83
CA PRO A 46 -2.43 -9.97 -1.42
C PRO A 46 -2.54 -8.59 -2.07
N THR A 47 -1.41 -7.91 -2.26
CA THR A 47 -1.34 -6.68 -3.05
C THR A 47 -1.82 -6.94 -4.48
N GLY A 48 -2.50 -5.97 -5.09
CA GLY A 48 -3.06 -6.15 -6.45
C GLY A 48 -4.35 -6.98 -6.54
N SER A 49 -4.89 -7.49 -5.43
CA SER A 49 -6.15 -8.26 -5.41
C SER A 49 -7.43 -7.41 -5.55
N GLY A 50 -7.31 -6.09 -5.60
CA GLY A 50 -8.46 -5.18 -5.69
C GLY A 50 -9.10 -4.82 -4.35
N LYS A 51 -8.36 -4.88 -3.21
CA LYS A 51 -8.85 -4.51 -1.87
C LYS A 51 -9.39 -3.09 -1.79
N THR A 52 -8.71 -2.14 -2.44
CA THR A 52 -9.14 -0.74 -2.47
C THR A 52 -10.52 -0.60 -3.09
N GLU A 53 -10.74 -1.21 -4.24
CA GLU A 53 -12.03 -1.23 -4.92
C GLU A 53 -13.08 -2.00 -4.11
N ALA A 54 -12.69 -3.10 -3.45
CA ALA A 54 -13.56 -3.87 -2.56
C ALA A 54 -14.15 -3.01 -1.42
N ALA A 55 -13.35 -2.08 -0.88
CA ALA A 55 -13.83 -1.15 0.13
C ALA A 55 -14.60 0.03 -0.48
N ILE A 56 -14.11 0.61 -1.55
CA ILE A 56 -14.62 1.87 -2.11
C ILE A 56 -15.96 1.68 -2.83
N LEU A 57 -16.14 0.65 -3.64
CA LEU A 57 -17.37 0.44 -4.42
C LEU A 57 -18.64 0.39 -3.54
N PRO A 58 -18.72 -0.40 -2.45
CA PRO A 58 -19.88 -0.38 -1.57
C PRO A 58 -20.03 0.93 -0.80
N VAL A 59 -18.93 1.57 -0.38
CA VAL A 59 -18.97 2.84 0.35
C VAL A 59 -19.53 3.97 -0.51
N ILE A 60 -19.06 4.11 -1.77
CA ILE A 60 -19.62 5.12 -2.69
C ILE A 60 -21.07 4.81 -3.09
N SER A 61 -21.43 3.53 -3.16
CA SER A 61 -22.82 3.11 -3.39
C SER A 61 -23.74 3.62 -2.28
N ARG A 62 -23.33 3.45 -1.01
CA ARG A 62 -24.03 4.00 0.14
C ARG A 62 -24.05 5.53 0.13
N ALA A 63 -22.90 6.15 -0.15
CA ALA A 63 -22.80 7.61 -0.20
C ALA A 63 -23.81 8.24 -1.19
N ILE A 64 -24.05 7.60 -2.33
CA ILE A 64 -25.03 8.03 -3.31
C ILE A 64 -26.46 7.72 -2.85
N ASN A 65 -26.72 6.51 -2.36
CA ASN A 65 -28.05 6.09 -1.90
C ASN A 65 -28.55 6.96 -0.72
N GLU A 66 -27.66 7.26 0.21
CA GLU A 66 -27.96 8.02 1.43
C GLU A 66 -27.71 9.53 1.26
N SER A 67 -27.33 9.97 0.06
CA SER A 67 -27.07 11.39 -0.29
C SER A 67 -26.10 12.06 0.71
N TRP A 68 -24.93 11.45 0.95
CA TRP A 68 -23.96 12.02 1.89
C TRP A 68 -23.36 13.31 1.35
N GLU A 69 -23.35 14.32 2.18
CA GLU A 69 -22.81 15.64 1.84
C GLU A 69 -21.52 15.94 2.63
N GLY A 70 -20.66 16.79 2.05
CA GLY A 70 -19.41 17.23 2.68
C GLY A 70 -18.45 16.06 2.93
N LEU A 71 -17.57 16.22 3.93
CA LEU A 71 -16.58 15.20 4.27
C LEU A 71 -17.26 14.02 4.99
N SER A 72 -17.48 12.95 4.27
CA SER A 72 -18.17 11.75 4.76
C SER A 72 -17.29 10.50 4.80
N ILE A 73 -16.20 10.47 4.03
CA ILE A 73 -15.30 9.33 3.93
C ILE A 73 -13.87 9.78 4.23
N LEU A 74 -13.23 9.13 5.21
CA LEU A 74 -11.84 9.35 5.56
C LEU A 74 -11.02 8.11 5.17
N TYR A 75 -10.07 8.27 4.25
CA TYR A 75 -9.16 7.22 3.80
C TYR A 75 -7.78 7.48 4.40
N ILE A 76 -7.34 6.61 5.30
CA ILE A 76 -6.09 6.78 6.04
C ILE A 76 -5.09 5.73 5.57
N THR A 77 -3.94 6.19 5.07
CA THR A 77 -2.85 5.32 4.65
C THR A 77 -1.54 5.71 5.34
N PRO A 78 -0.72 4.74 5.78
CA PRO A 78 0.50 5.02 6.54
C PRO A 78 1.59 5.70 5.72
N LEU A 79 1.53 5.62 4.38
CA LEU A 79 2.59 6.07 3.48
C LEU A 79 2.20 7.26 2.61
N ARG A 80 2.99 8.33 2.67
CA ARG A 80 2.80 9.54 1.84
C ARG A 80 2.98 9.29 0.34
N ALA A 81 3.82 8.35 -0.04
CA ALA A 81 4.08 8.02 -1.45
C ALA A 81 2.84 7.45 -2.14
N LEU A 82 2.09 6.60 -1.44
CA LEU A 82 0.85 5.99 -1.93
C LEU A 82 -0.31 6.99 -2.07
N ASN A 83 -0.32 8.05 -1.27
CA ASN A 83 -1.43 8.99 -1.22
C ASN A 83 -1.76 9.61 -2.58
N ARG A 84 -0.77 9.90 -3.42
CA ARG A 84 -0.99 10.53 -4.74
C ARG A 84 -1.56 9.54 -5.76
N ASP A 85 -1.09 8.31 -5.71
CA ASP A 85 -1.61 7.28 -6.62
C ASP A 85 -3.04 6.91 -6.25
N ILE A 86 -3.31 6.71 -4.97
CA ILE A 86 -4.66 6.48 -4.43
C ILE A 86 -5.58 7.67 -4.77
N ASP A 87 -5.14 8.90 -4.54
CA ASP A 87 -5.90 10.11 -4.88
C ASP A 87 -6.28 10.13 -6.36
N ARG A 88 -5.32 9.89 -7.26
CA ARG A 88 -5.56 9.85 -8.70
C ARG A 88 -6.53 8.74 -9.10
N ARG A 89 -6.33 7.50 -8.58
CA ARG A 89 -7.21 6.35 -8.86
C ARG A 89 -8.63 6.63 -8.37
N LEU A 90 -8.78 7.10 -7.14
CA LEU A 90 -10.08 7.40 -6.56
C LEU A 90 -10.76 8.59 -7.26
N SER A 91 -10.02 9.65 -7.63
CA SER A 91 -10.57 10.76 -8.39
C SER A 91 -11.16 10.30 -9.73
N THR A 92 -10.42 9.46 -10.47
CA THR A 92 -10.91 8.91 -11.74
C THR A 92 -12.20 8.09 -11.58
N MET A 93 -12.39 7.42 -10.46
CA MET A 93 -13.59 6.60 -10.17
C MET A 93 -14.77 7.44 -9.64
N LEU A 94 -14.51 8.41 -8.78
CA LEU A 94 -15.52 9.12 -8.02
C LEU A 94 -16.06 10.37 -8.75
N GLU A 95 -15.23 11.10 -9.49
CA GLU A 95 -15.63 12.31 -10.22
C GLU A 95 -16.80 12.06 -11.21
N PRO A 96 -16.83 10.96 -12.01
CA PRO A 96 -17.96 10.66 -12.88
C PRO A 96 -19.28 10.41 -12.12
N LEU A 97 -19.19 10.11 -10.81
CA LEU A 97 -20.34 9.90 -9.93
C LEU A 97 -20.78 11.17 -9.20
N GLY A 98 -20.08 12.30 -9.42
CA GLY A 98 -20.34 13.57 -8.76
C GLY A 98 -19.75 13.69 -7.36
N LEU A 99 -18.84 12.79 -6.96
CA LEU A 99 -18.15 12.80 -5.68
C LEU A 99 -16.75 13.38 -5.82
N THR A 100 -16.33 14.19 -4.86
CA THR A 100 -15.02 14.85 -4.88
C THR A 100 -14.04 14.15 -3.97
N VAL A 101 -12.80 14.01 -4.44
CA VAL A 101 -11.67 13.46 -3.68
C VAL A 101 -10.69 14.59 -3.34
N GLY A 102 -10.04 14.49 -2.22
CA GLY A 102 -8.99 15.41 -1.82
C GLY A 102 -7.87 14.70 -1.09
N LEU A 103 -6.67 15.27 -1.19
CA LEU A 103 -5.47 14.76 -0.55
C LEU A 103 -4.97 15.74 0.51
N ARG A 104 -4.72 15.24 1.75
CA ARG A 104 -4.18 16.04 2.84
C ARG A 104 -3.12 15.27 3.63
N HIS A 105 -1.89 15.73 3.55
CA HIS A 105 -0.74 15.22 4.30
C HIS A 105 0.21 16.35 4.71
N GLY A 106 1.36 16.03 5.30
CA GLY A 106 2.32 17.03 5.79
C GLY A 106 2.73 18.08 4.74
N ASP A 107 2.86 17.65 3.47
CA ASP A 107 3.33 18.50 2.37
C ASP A 107 2.21 19.23 1.60
N THR A 108 0.94 19.06 2.00
CA THR A 108 -0.20 19.79 1.40
C THR A 108 -0.06 21.28 1.65
N THR A 109 -0.16 22.08 0.58
CA THR A 109 0.04 23.53 0.64
C THR A 109 -1.00 24.22 1.53
N GLN A 110 -0.64 25.36 2.11
CA GLN A 110 -1.57 26.14 2.96
C GLN A 110 -2.82 26.61 2.18
N LYS A 111 -2.67 26.88 0.88
CA LYS A 111 -3.78 27.25 -0.02
C LYS A 111 -4.78 26.11 -0.14
N GLU A 112 -4.32 24.90 -0.39
CA GLU A 112 -5.17 23.70 -0.48
C GLU A 112 -5.81 23.38 0.88
N ARG A 113 -5.05 23.44 1.97
CA ARG A 113 -5.60 23.27 3.32
C ARG A 113 -6.74 24.23 3.62
N THR A 114 -6.60 25.49 3.20
CA THR A 114 -7.64 26.50 3.36
C THR A 114 -8.87 26.21 2.49
N LYS A 115 -8.67 25.78 1.24
CA LYS A 115 -9.74 25.37 0.34
C LYS A 115 -10.54 24.20 0.95
N GLN A 116 -9.86 23.13 1.38
CA GLN A 116 -10.47 21.96 2.01
C GLN A 116 -11.19 22.27 3.32
N SER A 117 -10.73 23.29 4.07
CA SER A 117 -11.41 23.70 5.30
C SER A 117 -12.67 24.53 5.05
N LYS A 118 -12.82 25.15 3.87
CA LYS A 118 -14.03 25.89 3.46
C LYS A 118 -15.01 24.98 2.73
N ASN A 119 -14.49 24.20 1.79
CA ASN A 119 -15.25 23.29 0.93
C ASN A 119 -14.58 21.91 1.00
N PRO A 120 -14.93 21.07 1.99
CA PRO A 120 -14.32 19.77 2.15
C PRO A 120 -14.74 18.82 1.01
N PRO A 121 -13.84 17.95 0.54
CA PRO A 121 -14.21 16.90 -0.40
C PRO A 121 -15.09 15.84 0.29
N ASN A 122 -15.79 15.02 -0.50
CA ASN A 122 -16.57 13.91 0.01
C ASN A 122 -15.69 12.81 0.60
N LEU A 123 -14.55 12.53 -0.06
CA LEU A 123 -13.52 11.62 0.39
C LEU A 123 -12.20 12.35 0.59
N LEU A 124 -11.58 12.20 1.75
CA LEU A 124 -10.28 12.77 2.05
C LEU A 124 -9.26 11.68 2.30
N VAL A 125 -8.25 11.59 1.45
CA VAL A 125 -7.07 10.73 1.65
C VAL A 125 -6.08 11.45 2.56
N THR A 126 -5.61 10.76 3.59
CA THR A 126 -4.74 11.39 4.62
C THR A 126 -3.80 10.38 5.29
N THR A 127 -2.96 10.85 6.21
CA THR A 127 -2.06 10.02 7.02
C THR A 127 -2.49 10.01 8.49
N PRO A 128 -2.04 9.01 9.29
CA PRO A 128 -2.31 8.95 10.72
C PRO A 128 -1.98 10.25 11.46
N GLU A 129 -0.82 10.83 11.20
CA GLU A 129 -0.36 12.09 11.85
C GLU A 129 -1.23 13.27 11.45
N THR A 130 -1.61 13.35 10.18
CA THR A 130 -2.46 14.45 9.70
C THR A 130 -3.86 14.37 10.28
N THR A 131 -4.38 13.15 10.49
CA THR A 131 -5.67 12.92 11.16
C THR A 131 -5.65 13.53 12.57
N GLN A 132 -4.58 13.34 13.35
CA GLN A 132 -4.42 13.94 14.66
C GLN A 132 -4.41 15.49 14.58
N ILE A 133 -3.67 16.05 13.63
CA ILE A 133 -3.59 17.50 13.42
C ILE A 133 -4.96 18.10 13.05
N MET A 134 -5.77 17.38 12.25
CA MET A 134 -7.10 17.86 11.86
C MET A 134 -8.05 18.02 13.06
N MET A 135 -7.88 17.23 14.11
CA MET A 135 -8.64 17.32 15.36
C MET A 135 -8.36 18.59 16.16
N LEU A 136 -7.19 19.22 15.98
CA LEU A 136 -6.79 20.43 16.69
C LEU A 136 -7.44 21.71 16.12
N GLY A 137 -7.81 21.68 14.83
CA GLY A 137 -8.36 22.85 14.14
C GLY A 137 -9.89 22.90 14.19
N SER A 138 -10.45 23.97 14.77
CA SER A 138 -11.92 24.12 14.95
C SER A 138 -12.75 23.90 13.68
N LYS A 139 -12.30 24.41 12.53
CA LYS A 139 -13.01 24.30 11.25
C LYS A 139 -13.04 22.86 10.73
N LEU A 140 -11.88 22.18 10.73
CA LEU A 140 -11.80 20.78 10.26
C LEU A 140 -12.48 19.81 11.23
N ARG A 141 -12.35 20.04 12.54
CA ARG A 141 -13.04 19.24 13.54
C ARG A 141 -14.56 19.21 13.30
N LYS A 142 -15.14 20.34 12.86
CA LYS A 142 -16.56 20.40 12.49
C LYS A 142 -16.90 19.48 11.30
N HIS A 143 -15.98 19.34 10.32
CA HIS A 143 -16.18 18.44 9.18
C HIS A 143 -15.98 16.96 9.58
N LEU A 144 -15.07 16.69 10.53
CA LEU A 144 -14.86 15.33 11.05
C LEU A 144 -16.10 14.78 11.79
N SER A 145 -16.95 15.63 12.36
CA SER A 145 -18.21 15.18 12.98
C SER A 145 -19.27 14.69 11.97
N ASN A 146 -19.00 14.80 10.67
CA ASN A 146 -19.87 14.28 9.61
C ASN A 146 -19.37 12.97 8.98
N ILE A 147 -18.23 12.44 9.42
CA ILE A 147 -17.67 11.19 8.90
C ILE A 147 -18.65 10.03 9.10
N LYS A 148 -18.87 9.25 8.05
CA LYS A 148 -19.72 8.04 8.04
C LYS A 148 -18.86 6.78 7.96
N VAL A 149 -17.73 6.87 7.22
CA VAL A 149 -16.84 5.73 7.00
C VAL A 149 -15.39 6.15 7.16
N ILE A 150 -14.60 5.31 7.83
CA ILE A 150 -13.14 5.40 7.91
C ILE A 150 -12.56 4.14 7.29
N ILE A 151 -11.71 4.33 6.28
CA ILE A 151 -10.94 3.24 5.65
C ILE A 151 -9.51 3.35 6.15
N LEU A 152 -8.99 2.26 6.71
CA LEU A 152 -7.64 2.13 7.24
C LEU A 152 -6.83 1.24 6.30
N ASP A 153 -6.03 1.86 5.46
CA ASP A 153 -5.21 1.12 4.50
C ASP A 153 -3.91 0.65 5.14
N GLU A 154 -3.41 -0.51 4.70
CA GLU A 154 -2.23 -1.19 5.23
C GLU A 154 -2.22 -1.24 6.77
N ILE A 155 -3.37 -1.58 7.36
CA ILE A 155 -3.55 -1.53 8.82
C ILE A 155 -2.57 -2.42 9.57
N HIS A 156 -2.03 -3.47 8.95
CA HIS A 156 -1.04 -4.35 9.54
C HIS A 156 0.28 -3.62 9.89
N ASP A 157 0.64 -2.55 9.18
CA ASP A 157 1.78 -1.69 9.51
C ASP A 157 1.54 -0.82 10.74
N LEU A 158 0.28 -0.59 11.06
CA LEU A 158 -0.16 0.23 12.20
C LEU A 158 -0.44 -0.63 13.43
N ALA A 159 -0.98 -1.83 13.26
CA ALA A 159 -1.31 -2.73 14.35
C ALA A 159 -0.05 -3.06 15.18
N GLY A 160 -0.16 -2.91 16.50
CA GLY A 160 0.95 -3.14 17.43
C GLY A 160 2.03 -2.03 17.46
N SER A 161 1.93 -0.98 16.62
CA SER A 161 2.85 0.15 16.63
C SER A 161 2.35 1.31 17.52
N GLU A 162 3.27 2.13 18.03
CA GLU A 162 2.92 3.36 18.74
C GLU A 162 2.11 4.32 17.86
N ARG A 163 2.47 4.41 16.59
CA ARG A 163 1.80 5.20 15.57
C ARG A 163 0.34 4.78 15.37
N GLY A 164 0.10 3.48 15.32
CA GLY A 164 -1.23 2.91 15.23
C GLY A 164 -2.05 3.13 16.51
N SER A 165 -1.44 2.96 17.69
CA SER A 165 -2.11 3.23 18.97
C SER A 165 -2.57 4.69 19.07
N GLN A 166 -1.72 5.63 18.67
CA GLN A 166 -2.08 7.05 18.59
C GLN A 166 -3.23 7.29 17.60
N LEU A 167 -3.21 6.63 16.43
CA LEU A 167 -4.30 6.73 15.46
C LEU A 167 -5.61 6.24 16.06
N MET A 168 -5.64 5.06 16.70
CA MET A 168 -6.88 4.51 17.30
C MET A 168 -7.48 5.47 18.32
N VAL A 169 -6.66 6.05 19.20
CA VAL A 169 -7.14 7.11 20.13
C VAL A 169 -7.73 8.31 19.38
N GLY A 170 -7.11 8.71 18.26
CA GLY A 170 -7.66 9.76 17.40
C GLY A 170 -9.01 9.40 16.78
N LEU A 171 -9.21 8.15 16.37
CA LEU A 171 -10.47 7.67 15.81
C LEU A 171 -11.58 7.64 16.86
N GLU A 172 -11.30 7.17 18.08
CA GLU A 172 -12.26 7.25 19.19
C GLU A 172 -12.71 8.70 19.43
N ARG A 173 -11.77 9.65 19.42
CA ARG A 173 -12.10 11.08 19.58
C ARG A 173 -12.92 11.63 18.41
N ILE A 174 -12.80 11.08 17.20
CA ILE A 174 -13.67 11.43 16.06
C ILE A 174 -15.07 10.85 16.29
N GLU A 175 -15.17 9.63 16.79
CA GLU A 175 -16.46 9.02 17.15
C GLU A 175 -17.17 9.82 18.25
N ASP A 176 -16.46 10.26 19.29
CA ASP A 176 -17.04 11.07 20.39
C ASP A 176 -17.70 12.37 19.92
N ILE A 177 -17.20 12.97 18.84
CA ILE A 177 -17.78 14.19 18.27
C ILE A 177 -18.81 13.94 17.16
N ASN A 178 -18.99 12.68 16.77
CA ASN A 178 -19.90 12.30 15.69
C ASN A 178 -21.24 11.83 16.25
N PRO A 179 -22.37 12.36 15.79
CA PRO A 179 -23.70 11.94 16.26
C PRO A 179 -24.11 10.55 15.75
N ASN A 180 -23.38 10.01 14.76
CA ASN A 180 -23.68 8.72 14.13
C ASN A 180 -22.55 7.73 14.37
N LYS A 181 -22.88 6.44 14.34
CA LYS A 181 -21.90 5.37 14.34
C LYS A 181 -21.06 5.44 13.05
N ILE A 182 -19.74 5.38 13.19
CA ILE A 182 -18.81 5.38 12.06
C ILE A 182 -18.48 3.92 11.69
N GLN A 183 -18.62 3.58 10.41
CA GLN A 183 -18.15 2.30 9.89
C GLN A 183 -16.62 2.35 9.74
N ARG A 184 -15.92 1.33 10.24
CA ARG A 184 -14.47 1.16 10.07
C ARG A 184 -14.18 -0.01 9.13
N ILE A 185 -13.40 0.23 8.10
CA ILE A 185 -12.99 -0.76 7.10
C ILE A 185 -11.47 -0.81 7.11
N GLY A 186 -10.89 -1.97 7.38
CA GLY A 186 -9.45 -2.19 7.31
C GLY A 186 -9.06 -2.87 6.00
N LEU A 187 -7.94 -2.46 5.42
CA LEU A 187 -7.30 -3.14 4.30
C LEU A 187 -5.95 -3.64 4.77
N SER A 188 -5.67 -4.91 4.54
CA SER A 188 -4.42 -5.54 4.98
C SER A 188 -3.88 -6.48 3.90
N ALA A 189 -2.56 -6.57 3.80
CA ALA A 189 -1.93 -7.72 3.19
C ALA A 189 -2.20 -8.98 4.03
N THR A 190 -1.73 -10.12 3.57
CA THR A 190 -1.83 -11.38 4.32
C THR A 190 -1.09 -11.26 5.66
N VAL A 191 -1.77 -11.57 6.75
CA VAL A 191 -1.26 -11.49 8.12
C VAL A 191 -1.46 -12.81 8.85
N GLY A 192 -0.64 -13.08 9.87
CA GLY A 192 -0.68 -14.32 10.62
C GLY A 192 -1.90 -14.47 11.54
N ASN A 193 -2.47 -13.36 12.02
CA ASN A 193 -3.65 -13.34 12.90
C ASN A 193 -4.62 -12.23 12.47
N PRO A 194 -5.49 -12.50 11.47
CA PRO A 194 -6.45 -11.53 10.96
C PRO A 194 -7.46 -11.07 12.00
N GLU A 195 -7.88 -11.94 12.90
CA GLU A 195 -8.87 -11.65 13.95
C GLU A 195 -8.32 -10.61 14.95
N GLU A 196 -7.05 -10.70 15.30
CA GLU A 196 -6.40 -9.75 16.19
C GLU A 196 -6.29 -8.37 15.54
N VAL A 197 -5.90 -8.31 14.26
CA VAL A 197 -5.86 -7.06 13.50
C VAL A 197 -7.26 -6.45 13.33
N ALA A 198 -8.28 -7.26 13.07
CA ALA A 198 -9.65 -6.81 13.00
C ALA A 198 -10.13 -6.23 14.34
N SER A 199 -9.88 -6.94 15.45
CA SER A 199 -10.27 -6.51 16.79
C SER A 199 -9.53 -5.24 17.24
N TYR A 200 -8.28 -5.05 16.80
CA TYR A 200 -7.51 -3.83 17.01
C TYR A 200 -8.19 -2.60 16.37
N MET A 201 -8.77 -2.76 15.21
CA MET A 201 -9.48 -1.70 14.49
C MET A 201 -10.85 -1.40 15.11
N SER A 202 -11.61 -2.45 15.42
CA SER A 202 -12.92 -2.37 16.05
C SER A 202 -13.31 -3.72 16.65
N LYS A 203 -13.88 -3.71 17.87
CA LYS A 203 -14.34 -4.94 18.54
C LYS A 203 -15.41 -5.72 17.75
N SER A 204 -16.13 -5.05 16.86
CA SER A 204 -17.16 -5.67 16.01
C SER A 204 -16.66 -6.02 14.61
N ALA A 205 -15.38 -5.74 14.29
CA ALA A 205 -14.84 -6.04 12.98
C ALA A 205 -14.55 -7.54 12.84
N LEU A 206 -14.90 -8.09 11.68
CA LEU A 206 -14.56 -9.46 11.29
C LEU A 206 -13.71 -9.43 10.02
N PRO A 207 -12.76 -10.37 9.87
CA PRO A 207 -11.98 -10.47 8.64
C PRO A 207 -12.80 -11.07 7.49
N ILE A 208 -12.58 -10.54 6.28
CA ILE A 208 -12.95 -11.16 5.00
C ILE A 208 -11.64 -11.56 4.34
N MET A 209 -11.50 -12.86 4.06
CA MET A 209 -10.28 -13.42 3.51
C MET A 209 -10.39 -13.52 1.99
N GLY A 210 -9.58 -12.76 1.28
CA GLY A 210 -9.43 -12.94 -0.16
C GLY A 210 -8.75 -14.27 -0.51
N PRO A 211 -8.65 -14.61 -1.80
CA PRO A 211 -8.00 -15.83 -2.23
C PRO A 211 -6.58 -15.89 -1.67
N SER A 212 -6.18 -17.10 -1.28
CA SER A 212 -4.80 -17.35 -0.82
C SER A 212 -3.79 -16.83 -1.84
N PRO A 213 -2.64 -16.29 -1.39
CA PRO A 213 -1.60 -15.87 -2.31
C PRO A 213 -1.26 -17.00 -3.26
N ARG A 214 -0.95 -16.65 -4.51
CA ARG A 214 -0.38 -17.62 -5.47
C ARG A 214 0.82 -18.28 -4.81
N PHE A 215 0.99 -19.58 -5.02
CA PHE A 215 2.17 -20.29 -4.53
C PHE A 215 3.41 -19.53 -4.97
N THR A 216 4.19 -19.08 -3.99
CA THR A 216 5.47 -18.44 -4.24
C THR A 216 6.54 -19.45 -3.91
N ASP A 217 7.34 -19.79 -4.89
CA ASP A 217 8.51 -20.65 -4.67
C ASP A 217 9.57 -19.84 -3.93
N VAL A 218 9.76 -20.16 -2.66
CA VAL A 218 10.82 -19.56 -1.85
C VAL A 218 12.07 -20.45 -1.93
N LEU A 219 13.11 -19.95 -2.57
CA LEU A 219 14.39 -20.63 -2.70
C LEU A 219 15.43 -19.96 -1.82
N VAL A 220 16.03 -20.73 -0.93
CA VAL A 220 17.14 -20.27 -0.10
C VAL A 220 18.46 -20.73 -0.72
N HIS A 221 19.29 -19.78 -1.16
CA HIS A 221 20.58 -20.06 -1.77
C HIS A 221 21.72 -19.75 -0.83
N LYS A 222 22.70 -20.67 -0.78
CA LYS A 222 24.00 -20.48 -0.14
C LYS A 222 25.06 -20.90 -1.15
N GLU A 223 25.69 -19.91 -1.77
CA GLU A 223 26.75 -20.16 -2.72
C GLU A 223 28.10 -20.43 -2.02
N MET A 224 28.86 -21.35 -2.58
CA MET A 224 30.24 -21.61 -2.13
C MET A 224 31.19 -20.64 -2.84
N PRO A 225 32.15 -20.04 -2.11
CA PRO A 225 33.14 -19.16 -2.71
C PRO A 225 34.05 -19.90 -3.70
N THR A 226 34.33 -19.24 -4.82
CA THR A 226 35.35 -19.66 -5.78
C THR A 226 36.73 -19.05 -5.44
N PRO A 227 37.83 -19.50 -6.08
CA PRO A 227 39.13 -18.84 -5.94
C PRO A 227 39.11 -17.35 -6.29
N GLU A 228 38.34 -16.97 -7.32
CA GLU A 228 38.13 -15.57 -7.73
C GLU A 228 37.42 -14.77 -6.67
N ASP A 229 36.40 -15.35 -6.03
CA ASP A 229 35.67 -14.71 -4.91
C ASP A 229 36.61 -14.41 -3.74
N ASN A 230 37.60 -15.29 -3.46
CA ASN A 230 38.61 -15.05 -2.42
C ASN A 230 39.50 -13.84 -2.76
N ILE A 231 39.89 -13.68 -4.01
CA ILE A 231 40.70 -12.51 -4.46
C ILE A 231 39.88 -11.22 -4.28
N LEU A 232 38.65 -11.20 -4.77
CA LEU A 232 37.76 -10.04 -4.63
C LEU A 232 37.44 -9.71 -3.17
N SER A 233 37.34 -10.72 -2.30
CA SER A 233 37.07 -10.54 -0.88
C SER A 233 38.13 -9.69 -0.19
N VAL A 234 39.41 -9.90 -0.53
CA VAL A 234 40.53 -9.09 -0.02
C VAL A 234 40.40 -7.66 -0.54
N LYS A 235 40.18 -7.49 -1.86
CA LYS A 235 40.07 -6.18 -2.51
C LYS A 235 38.94 -5.32 -1.94
N TRP A 236 37.81 -5.94 -1.60
CA TRP A 236 36.62 -5.24 -1.11
C TRP A 236 36.43 -5.26 0.39
N SER A 237 37.35 -5.89 1.12
CA SER A 237 37.30 -6.06 2.58
C SER A 237 35.96 -6.65 3.06
N VAL A 238 35.49 -7.70 2.37
CA VAL A 238 34.27 -8.44 2.70
C VAL A 238 34.53 -9.94 2.71
N SER A 239 33.63 -10.73 3.29
CA SER A 239 33.82 -12.18 3.32
C SER A 239 33.71 -12.79 1.92
N PRO A 240 34.45 -13.88 1.62
CA PRO A 240 34.30 -14.62 0.37
C PRO A 240 32.84 -15.07 0.10
N ASN A 241 32.11 -15.47 1.15
CA ASN A 241 30.70 -15.84 1.04
C ASN A 241 29.82 -14.65 0.55
N SER A 242 30.14 -13.42 0.95
CA SER A 242 29.44 -12.23 0.46
C SER A 242 29.70 -11.99 -1.04
N ILE A 243 30.92 -12.24 -1.51
CA ILE A 243 31.25 -12.14 -2.93
C ILE A 243 30.50 -13.22 -3.74
N ALA A 244 30.49 -14.46 -3.27
CA ALA A 244 29.73 -15.55 -3.88
C ALA A 244 28.22 -15.21 -3.98
N ALA A 245 27.65 -14.61 -2.92
CA ALA A 245 26.28 -14.15 -2.95
C ALA A 245 26.03 -13.03 -3.98
N PHE A 246 26.95 -12.05 -4.10
CA PHE A 246 26.84 -11.00 -5.13
C PHE A 246 26.96 -11.58 -6.53
N ARG A 247 27.87 -12.53 -6.77
CA ARG A 247 28.00 -13.22 -8.06
C ARG A 247 26.71 -13.95 -8.42
N ARG A 248 26.12 -14.69 -7.49
CA ARG A 248 24.82 -15.35 -7.71
C ARG A 248 23.71 -14.36 -8.02
N LEU A 249 23.66 -13.26 -7.26
CA LEU A 249 22.67 -12.20 -7.48
C LEU A 249 22.85 -11.56 -8.87
N ALA A 250 24.07 -11.24 -9.29
CA ALA A 250 24.34 -10.67 -10.60
C ALA A 250 23.85 -11.57 -11.73
N ASN A 251 24.17 -12.87 -11.67
CA ASN A 251 23.71 -13.83 -12.67
C ASN A 251 22.17 -13.89 -12.73
N SER A 252 21.52 -13.97 -11.57
CA SER A 252 20.06 -14.03 -11.53
C SER A 252 19.38 -12.75 -12.03
N LEU A 253 19.97 -11.56 -11.79
CA LEU A 253 19.46 -10.30 -12.32
C LEU A 253 19.56 -10.21 -13.85
N ILE A 254 20.56 -10.85 -14.45
CA ILE A 254 20.73 -10.90 -15.92
C ILE A 254 19.73 -11.91 -16.53
N GLU A 255 19.54 -13.05 -15.88
CA GLU A 255 18.67 -14.12 -16.38
C GLU A 255 17.17 -13.78 -16.24
N ASP A 256 16.78 -13.17 -15.10
CA ASP A 256 15.41 -12.98 -14.68
C ASP A 256 15.07 -11.49 -14.44
N TYR A 257 15.16 -10.65 -15.46
CA TYR A 257 14.78 -9.23 -15.35
C TYR A 257 13.38 -8.95 -15.94
N PRO A 258 12.69 -7.92 -15.44
CA PRO A 258 13.05 -7.02 -14.35
C PRO A 258 12.86 -7.67 -12.95
N SER A 259 13.80 -7.38 -12.05
CA SER A 259 13.82 -7.94 -10.69
C SER A 259 13.91 -6.88 -9.60
N LEU A 260 13.46 -7.22 -8.37
CA LEU A 260 13.65 -6.42 -7.18
C LEU A 260 14.64 -7.09 -6.23
N VAL A 261 15.48 -6.29 -5.59
CA VAL A 261 16.45 -6.76 -4.57
C VAL A 261 16.24 -5.99 -3.29
N PHE A 262 15.67 -6.64 -2.28
CA PHE A 262 15.45 -6.04 -0.98
C PHE A 262 16.67 -6.17 -0.08
N VAL A 263 17.03 -5.06 0.57
CA VAL A 263 18.11 -4.94 1.56
C VAL A 263 17.63 -4.19 2.81
N ASN A 264 18.33 -4.40 3.93
CA ASN A 264 17.87 -3.90 5.24
C ASN A 264 18.25 -2.45 5.56
N SER A 265 19.08 -1.78 4.72
CA SER A 265 19.48 -0.39 4.96
C SER A 265 19.79 0.34 3.65
N ARG A 266 19.72 1.68 3.73
CA ARG A 266 20.05 2.58 2.61
C ARG A 266 21.51 2.41 2.16
N SER A 267 22.43 2.33 3.12
CA SER A 267 23.86 2.11 2.85
C SER A 267 24.10 0.74 2.21
N ALA A 268 23.35 -0.29 2.58
CA ALA A 268 23.41 -1.58 1.92
C ALA A 268 22.94 -1.50 0.46
N ALA A 269 21.87 -0.75 0.17
CA ALA A 269 21.38 -0.57 -1.19
C ALA A 269 22.44 0.06 -2.10
N GLU A 270 23.04 1.15 -1.65
CA GLU A 270 24.12 1.83 -2.39
C GLU A 270 25.34 0.92 -2.58
N THR A 271 25.78 0.25 -1.50
CA THR A 271 26.96 -0.61 -1.54
C THR A 271 26.75 -1.81 -2.46
N VAL A 272 25.59 -2.47 -2.41
CA VAL A 272 25.27 -3.63 -3.24
C VAL A 272 25.23 -3.22 -4.72
N SER A 273 24.59 -2.09 -5.04
CA SER A 273 24.54 -1.57 -6.42
C SER A 273 25.94 -1.33 -6.98
N GLN A 274 26.80 -0.59 -6.25
CA GLN A 274 28.15 -0.30 -6.67
C GLN A 274 28.99 -1.58 -6.89
N ARG A 275 28.83 -2.56 -6.02
CA ARG A 275 29.57 -3.84 -6.13
C ARG A 275 29.09 -4.67 -7.31
N LEU A 276 27.78 -4.74 -7.56
CA LEU A 276 27.24 -5.43 -8.73
C LEU A 276 27.75 -4.81 -10.04
N ILE A 277 27.71 -3.49 -10.17
CA ILE A 277 28.23 -2.77 -11.35
C ILE A 277 29.74 -2.97 -11.48
N SER A 278 30.49 -2.99 -10.37
CA SER A 278 31.94 -3.24 -10.42
C SER A 278 32.31 -4.68 -10.78
N MET A 279 31.41 -5.65 -10.47
CA MET A 279 31.59 -7.07 -10.79
C MET A 279 31.19 -7.38 -12.23
N VAL A 280 30.10 -6.78 -12.69
CA VAL A 280 29.50 -7.02 -14.01
C VAL A 280 29.14 -5.64 -14.60
N PRO A 281 30.05 -5.02 -15.39
CA PRO A 281 29.86 -3.65 -15.90
C PRO A 281 28.64 -3.46 -16.80
N GLU A 282 28.15 -4.51 -17.45
CA GLU A 282 26.96 -4.50 -18.30
C GLU A 282 25.64 -4.57 -17.51
N ILE A 283 25.68 -4.81 -16.19
CA ILE A 283 24.48 -4.85 -15.39
C ILE A 283 23.89 -3.44 -15.18
N ASN A 284 22.65 -3.27 -15.54
CA ASN A 284 21.93 -2.00 -15.34
C ASN A 284 20.99 -2.13 -14.12
N VAL A 285 21.45 -1.64 -12.97
CA VAL A 285 20.68 -1.67 -11.71
C VAL A 285 20.57 -0.28 -11.09
N GLY A 286 19.40 0.03 -10.55
CA GLY A 286 19.13 1.27 -9.83
C GLY A 286 19.08 1.06 -8.32
N VAL A 287 19.04 2.18 -7.59
CA VAL A 287 18.85 2.20 -6.14
C VAL A 287 17.57 2.94 -5.81
N HIS A 288 16.78 2.42 -4.84
CA HIS A 288 15.56 3.05 -4.37
C HIS A 288 15.44 3.00 -2.85
N HIS A 289 15.47 4.18 -2.22
CA HIS A 289 15.23 4.33 -0.79
C HIS A 289 14.69 5.72 -0.44
N GLY A 290 14.11 5.86 0.74
CA GLY A 290 13.38 7.06 1.16
C GLY A 290 14.20 8.37 1.26
N SER A 291 15.56 8.32 1.16
CA SER A 291 16.39 9.53 1.15
C SER A 291 16.65 10.10 -0.25
N LEU A 292 16.31 9.38 -1.31
CA LEU A 292 16.41 9.88 -2.67
C LEU A 292 15.31 10.91 -2.96
N ALA A 293 15.60 11.86 -3.86
CA ALA A 293 14.61 12.80 -4.35
C ALA A 293 13.42 12.07 -5.00
N SER A 294 12.24 12.65 -4.91
CA SER A 294 11.01 12.05 -5.46
C SER A 294 11.10 11.80 -6.96
N GLU A 295 11.72 12.72 -7.67
CA GLU A 295 11.92 12.65 -9.12
C GLU A 295 12.82 11.46 -9.50
N THR A 296 13.93 11.29 -8.79
CA THR A 296 14.87 10.16 -9.02
C THR A 296 14.21 8.82 -8.76
N ARG A 297 13.39 8.72 -7.70
CA ARG A 297 12.67 7.48 -7.40
C ARG A 297 11.70 7.11 -8.52
N LYS A 298 10.90 8.08 -8.99
CA LYS A 298 9.97 7.87 -10.12
C LYS A 298 10.68 7.47 -11.40
N GLU A 299 11.81 8.13 -11.71
CA GLU A 299 12.60 7.78 -12.88
C GLU A 299 13.08 6.31 -12.83
N MET A 300 13.52 5.82 -11.66
CA MET A 300 13.91 4.43 -11.48
C MET A 300 12.72 3.46 -11.63
N GLU A 301 11.58 3.82 -11.06
CA GLU A 301 10.34 3.03 -11.18
C GLU A 301 9.88 2.94 -12.64
N ASP A 302 9.90 4.05 -13.38
CA ASP A 302 9.51 4.10 -14.79
C ASP A 302 10.47 3.30 -15.67
N LYS A 303 11.79 3.42 -15.45
CA LYS A 303 12.81 2.63 -16.16
C LYS A 303 12.64 1.13 -15.93
N LEU A 304 12.36 0.72 -14.69
CA LEU A 304 12.13 -0.68 -14.39
C LEU A 304 10.87 -1.20 -15.09
N ARG A 305 9.78 -0.42 -15.03
CA ARG A 305 8.50 -0.75 -15.69
C ARG A 305 8.66 -0.90 -17.20
N ASN A 306 9.48 -0.06 -17.82
CA ASN A 306 9.75 -0.10 -19.26
C ASN A 306 10.74 -1.21 -19.67
N GLY A 307 11.28 -1.98 -18.71
CA GLY A 307 12.27 -3.02 -18.99
C GLY A 307 13.66 -2.50 -19.36
N GLU A 308 13.96 -1.24 -19.03
CA GLU A 308 15.23 -0.58 -19.34
C GLU A 308 16.33 -0.93 -18.31
N MET A 309 15.97 -1.65 -17.23
CA MET A 309 16.85 -2.03 -16.13
C MET A 309 16.71 -3.51 -15.80
N HIS A 310 17.82 -4.14 -15.39
CA HIS A 310 17.82 -5.51 -14.88
C HIS A 310 17.15 -5.60 -13.51
N GLY A 311 17.30 -4.57 -12.66
CA GLY A 311 16.66 -4.56 -11.36
C GLY A 311 16.84 -3.28 -10.56
N ILE A 312 16.12 -3.20 -9.47
CA ILE A 312 16.25 -2.13 -8.47
C ILE A 312 16.63 -2.75 -7.12
N ILE A 313 17.69 -2.19 -6.50
CA ILE A 313 18.09 -2.53 -5.14
C ILE A 313 17.41 -1.54 -4.21
N CYS A 314 16.54 -2.05 -3.33
CA CYS A 314 15.64 -1.22 -2.54
C CYS A 314 15.61 -1.62 -1.07
N THR A 315 15.19 -0.65 -0.25
CA THR A 315 14.74 -0.90 1.12
C THR A 315 13.22 -1.09 1.13
N SER A 316 12.63 -1.24 2.30
CA SER A 316 11.16 -1.31 2.48
C SER A 316 10.35 -0.19 1.82
N SER A 317 11.00 0.82 1.25
CA SER A 317 10.32 1.87 0.49
C SER A 317 9.59 1.41 -0.79
N LEU A 318 9.87 0.20 -1.27
CA LEU A 318 9.19 -0.46 -2.39
C LEU A 318 8.36 -1.68 -1.96
N GLU A 319 8.31 -2.00 -0.65
CA GLU A 319 7.48 -3.11 -0.15
C GLU A 319 5.97 -2.83 -0.27
N LEU A 320 5.57 -1.58 -0.33
CA LEU A 320 4.18 -1.15 -0.19
C LEU A 320 3.67 -0.44 -1.45
N GLY A 321 2.75 -1.10 -2.16
CA GLY A 321 1.74 -0.47 -3.01
C GLY A 321 2.21 0.25 -4.29
N ILE A 322 3.41 -0.01 -4.78
CA ILE A 322 3.85 0.57 -6.06
C ILE A 322 3.56 -0.42 -7.18
N ASP A 323 2.75 -0.01 -8.14
CA ASP A 323 2.52 -0.75 -9.38
C ASP A 323 3.75 -0.63 -10.28
N ILE A 324 4.71 -1.54 -10.11
CA ILE A 324 5.96 -1.57 -10.89
C ILE A 324 5.82 -2.40 -12.18
N GLY A 325 4.61 -2.93 -12.44
CA GLY A 325 4.38 -3.84 -13.56
C GLY A 325 4.80 -5.29 -13.25
N SER A 326 5.05 -6.10 -14.27
CA SER A 326 5.37 -7.52 -14.08
C SER A 326 6.83 -7.71 -13.66
N ILE A 327 7.07 -7.86 -12.36
CA ILE A 327 8.35 -8.30 -11.81
C ILE A 327 8.48 -9.82 -11.99
N LYS A 328 9.60 -10.29 -12.54
CA LYS A 328 9.85 -11.71 -12.72
C LYS A 328 10.37 -12.39 -11.46
N LYS A 329 11.22 -11.69 -10.70
CA LYS A 329 11.86 -12.27 -9.51
C LYS A 329 12.09 -11.24 -8.42
N VAL A 330 11.97 -11.69 -7.20
CA VAL A 330 12.29 -10.89 -6.02
C VAL A 330 13.42 -11.56 -5.25
N HIS A 331 14.45 -10.81 -4.93
CA HIS A 331 15.60 -11.26 -4.16
C HIS A 331 15.58 -10.60 -2.79
N GLN A 332 15.70 -11.39 -1.75
CA GLN A 332 15.94 -10.91 -0.40
C GLN A 332 17.41 -11.14 -0.04
N LEU A 333 18.19 -10.08 0.00
CA LEU A 333 19.58 -10.13 0.44
C LEU A 333 19.63 -9.85 1.96
N GLN A 334 19.97 -10.86 2.75
CA GLN A 334 19.86 -10.90 4.20
C GLN A 334 18.44 -11.23 4.72
N SER A 335 18.31 -11.56 6.01
CA SER A 335 17.03 -11.85 6.63
C SER A 335 16.11 -10.62 6.62
N PRO A 336 14.83 -10.75 6.28
CA PRO A 336 13.84 -9.66 6.37
C PRO A 336 13.53 -9.27 7.83
N ARG A 337 14.07 -9.98 8.83
CA ARG A 337 13.92 -9.79 10.28
C ARG A 337 12.52 -10.08 10.85
N ALA A 338 11.49 -10.09 10.03
CA ALA A 338 10.12 -10.42 10.40
C ALA A 338 9.47 -11.27 9.31
N VAL A 339 8.64 -12.24 9.71
CA VAL A 339 7.97 -13.16 8.77
C VAL A 339 6.97 -12.41 7.90
N ASP A 340 6.29 -11.43 8.46
CA ASP A 340 5.31 -10.58 7.77
C ASP A 340 5.94 -9.83 6.58
N ARG A 341 7.19 -9.40 6.71
CA ARG A 341 7.93 -8.74 5.61
C ARG A 341 8.26 -9.69 4.46
N LEU A 342 8.43 -10.98 4.74
CA LEU A 342 8.57 -11.98 3.70
C LEU A 342 7.26 -12.16 2.92
N SER A 343 6.13 -12.01 3.59
CA SER A 343 4.79 -12.08 2.99
C SER A 343 4.48 -10.86 2.09
N LEU A 344 5.07 -9.69 2.36
CA LEU A 344 4.89 -8.47 1.57
C LEU A 344 5.68 -8.46 0.24
N ILE A 345 6.63 -9.38 0.07
CA ILE A 345 7.42 -9.56 -1.17
C ILE A 345 6.58 -10.19 -2.30
N HIS A 346 5.34 -10.56 -2.05
CA HIS A 346 4.39 -11.05 -3.07
C HIS A 346 3.85 -9.88 -3.92
N ILE A 347 4.69 -9.34 -4.76
CA ILE A 347 4.33 -8.29 -5.72
C ILE A 347 3.85 -8.91 -7.03
#